data_7ef5698847de6198ce8a88e600b65894
#
_entry.id   7ef5698847de6198ce8a88e600b65894
#
_cell.length_a   1.000
_cell.length_b   1.000
_cell.length_c   1.000
_cell.angle_alpha   90.00
_cell.angle_beta   90.00
_cell.angle_gamma   90.00
#
_symmetry.space_group_name_H-M   'P 1'
#
loop_
_entity.id
_entity.type
_entity.pdbx_description
1 polymer ?
#
loop_
_entity_poly.entity_id
_entity_poly.type
_entity_poly.pdbx_seq_one_letter_code
_entity_poly.pdbx_strand_id
1 'polypeptide(L)'
;MGDRGVLTVNSAQGLARQRFSLAHELGHWQLHRGRLMLCRAEEIEGSVSEARGLEVDADHFAAALLMPRFLFEPAAAALNGRPPWAMAESLAGQFQTSLLATALRMIALDIWSGWLVCHTRTGRPFAFKAPTAEDLGRPPIAVDYRSGAFDIVHAGATGVLSRQLAGDAWFAGAQRRIAIEHSRAYPPDRALTFVRIA
;
A
#
# COMPACT_ATOMS: atom_id res chain seq x y z
N MET A 1 13.70 27.49 23.51
CA MET A 1 12.78 26.35 23.38
C MET A 1 13.62 25.09 23.20
N GLY A 2 13.44 24.09 24.07
CA GLY A 2 14.29 22.91 24.10
C GLY A 2 14.13 22.02 22.86
N ASP A 3 15.24 21.46 22.43
CA ASP A 3 15.37 20.57 21.26
C ASP A 3 14.88 19.13 21.58
N ARG A 4 13.80 19.02 22.36
CA ARG A 4 13.23 17.73 22.81
C ARG A 4 11.81 17.59 22.31
N GLY A 5 11.54 16.50 21.59
CA GLY A 5 10.22 16.04 21.22
C GLY A 5 9.78 14.85 22.06
N VAL A 6 8.48 14.74 22.32
CA VAL A 6 7.87 13.56 22.95
C VAL A 6 7.00 12.90 21.89
N LEU A 7 7.30 11.64 21.59
CA LEU A 7 6.51 10.82 20.67
C LEU A 7 5.60 9.88 21.48
N THR A 8 4.31 9.90 21.17
CA THR A 8 3.33 9.04 21.82
C THR A 8 2.83 7.98 20.85
N VAL A 9 2.93 6.71 21.23
CA VAL A 9 2.50 5.58 20.41
C VAL A 9 1.42 4.79 21.16
N ASN A 10 0.36 4.39 20.45
CA ASN A 10 -0.68 3.56 21.01
C ASN A 10 -0.17 2.12 21.22
N SER A 11 0.07 1.76 22.48
CA SER A 11 0.60 0.44 22.87
C SER A 11 -0.38 -0.73 22.66
N ALA A 12 -1.68 -0.45 22.44
CA ALA A 12 -2.67 -1.48 22.14
C ALA A 12 -2.59 -1.99 20.67
N GLN A 13 -1.83 -1.31 19.82
CA GLN A 13 -1.63 -1.73 18.42
C GLN A 13 -0.53 -2.79 18.33
N GLY A 14 -0.58 -3.63 17.29
CA GLY A 14 0.48 -4.61 17.00
C GLY A 14 1.83 -3.92 16.75
N LEU A 15 2.93 -4.61 17.07
CA LEU A 15 4.30 -4.07 17.05
C LEU A 15 4.68 -3.41 15.71
N ALA A 16 4.34 -4.02 14.58
CA ALA A 16 4.62 -3.44 13.26
C ALA A 16 3.94 -2.07 13.06
N ARG A 17 2.74 -1.91 13.59
CA ARG A 17 2.01 -0.64 13.53
C ARG A 17 2.62 0.40 14.48
N GLN A 18 3.00 0.00 15.68
CA GLN A 18 3.70 0.89 16.63
C GLN A 18 5.00 1.42 16.03
N ARG A 19 5.81 0.54 15.43
CA ARG A 19 7.05 0.92 14.75
C ARG A 19 6.82 1.89 13.60
N PHE A 20 5.79 1.65 12.78
CA PHE A 20 5.45 2.55 11.69
C PHE A 20 5.00 3.91 12.20
N SER A 21 4.12 3.96 13.19
CA SER A 21 3.68 5.22 13.81
C SER A 21 4.86 6.00 14.40
N LEU A 22 5.78 5.33 15.10
CA LEU A 22 6.97 5.99 15.64
C LEU A 22 7.86 6.56 14.53
N ALA A 23 8.07 5.81 13.46
CA ALA A 23 8.87 6.25 12.31
C ALA A 23 8.19 7.42 11.56
N HIS A 24 6.87 7.41 11.45
CA HIS A 24 6.06 8.46 10.87
C HIS A 24 6.16 9.77 11.66
N GLU A 25 5.98 9.73 12.97
CA GLU A 25 6.17 10.89 13.85
C GLU A 25 7.59 11.44 13.79
N LEU A 26 8.59 10.55 13.72
CA LEU A 26 9.96 10.94 13.48
C LEU A 26 10.14 11.65 12.13
N GLY A 27 9.42 11.21 11.10
CA GLY A 27 9.36 11.86 9.80
C GLY A 27 8.86 13.30 9.91
N HIS A 28 7.76 13.52 10.61
CA HIS A 28 7.26 14.86 10.88
C HIS A 28 8.30 15.72 11.63
N TRP A 29 8.92 15.14 12.64
CA TRP A 29 9.97 15.84 13.38
C TRP A 29 11.17 16.24 12.51
N GLN A 30 11.60 15.40 11.60
CA GLN A 30 12.77 15.65 10.75
C GLN A 30 12.48 16.58 9.57
N LEU A 31 11.33 16.39 8.91
CA LEU A 31 11.00 17.06 7.65
C LEU A 31 10.22 18.37 7.85
N HIS A 32 9.46 18.47 8.96
CA HIS A 32 8.48 19.55 9.15
C HIS A 32 8.75 20.39 10.40
N ARG A 33 10.00 20.46 10.87
CA ARG A 33 10.41 21.27 12.02
C ARG A 33 9.94 22.73 11.88
N GLY A 34 9.31 23.25 12.94
CA GLY A 34 8.84 24.63 12.99
C GLY A 34 7.48 24.88 12.36
N ARG A 35 6.84 23.88 11.77
CA ARG A 35 5.44 23.94 11.37
C ARG A 35 4.59 23.44 12.56
N LEU A 36 3.70 24.28 13.06
CA LEU A 36 2.70 23.86 14.06
C LEU A 36 1.70 22.94 13.38
N MET A 37 1.88 21.65 13.54
CA MET A 37 0.93 20.64 13.10
C MET A 37 -0.14 20.49 14.18
N LEU A 38 -1.13 21.35 14.15
CA LEU A 38 -2.40 21.11 14.82
C LEU A 38 -3.22 20.20 13.90
N CYS A 39 -3.11 18.89 14.11
CA CYS A 39 -4.03 17.90 13.56
C CYS A 39 -5.41 18.07 14.21
N ARG A 40 -6.08 19.17 13.91
CA ARG A 40 -7.50 19.35 14.16
C ARG A 40 -8.23 19.23 12.83
N ALA A 41 -9.14 18.25 12.78
CA ALA A 41 -9.93 17.89 11.62
C ALA A 41 -10.96 18.94 11.17
N GLU A 42 -10.90 20.18 11.65
CA GLU A 42 -11.87 21.22 11.35
C GLU A 42 -11.12 22.51 11.02
N GLU A 43 -11.38 23.00 9.80
CA GLU A 43 -11.11 24.32 9.23
C GLU A 43 -9.96 24.45 8.21
N ILE A 44 -10.42 24.97 7.05
CA ILE A 44 -9.73 25.70 5.99
C ILE A 44 -9.42 24.88 4.73
N GLU A 45 -10.21 25.13 3.68
CA GLU A 45 -10.11 24.51 2.32
C GLU A 45 -8.75 24.65 1.62
N GLY A 46 -7.89 25.56 2.04
CA GLY A 46 -6.51 25.70 1.53
C GLY A 46 -5.46 24.84 2.24
N SER A 47 -5.73 24.42 3.48
CA SER A 47 -4.77 23.67 4.33
C SER A 47 -4.83 22.16 4.13
N VAL A 48 -5.92 21.63 3.57
CA VAL A 48 -6.12 20.17 3.41
C VAL A 48 -5.12 19.57 2.42
N SER A 49 -4.80 20.26 1.32
CA SER A 49 -3.84 19.79 0.32
C SER A 49 -2.41 19.80 0.86
N GLU A 50 -2.03 20.84 1.59
CA GLU A 50 -0.70 20.98 2.19
C GLU A 50 -0.51 20.00 3.35
N ALA A 51 -1.48 19.86 4.24
CA ALA A 51 -1.49 18.87 5.30
C ALA A 51 -1.38 17.45 4.75
N ARG A 52 -2.09 17.14 3.66
CA ARG A 52 -2.01 15.84 2.99
C ARG A 52 -0.62 15.58 2.41
N GLY A 53 0.06 16.58 1.90
CA GLY A 53 1.45 16.47 1.43
C GLY A 53 2.41 16.10 2.56
N LEU A 54 2.27 16.74 3.71
CA LEU A 54 3.11 16.48 4.89
C LEU A 54 2.93 15.04 5.43
N GLU A 55 1.69 14.54 5.44
CA GLU A 55 1.40 13.15 5.83
C GLU A 55 2.05 12.14 4.85
N VAL A 56 1.98 12.42 3.55
CA VAL A 56 2.61 11.57 2.52
C VAL A 56 4.13 11.56 2.68
N ASP A 57 4.75 12.71 2.96
CA ASP A 57 6.19 12.80 3.20
C ASP A 57 6.61 12.02 4.44
N ALA A 58 5.84 12.10 5.53
CA ALA A 58 6.08 11.34 6.76
C ALA A 58 5.91 9.84 6.54
N ASP A 59 4.90 9.42 5.77
CA ASP A 59 4.72 8.01 5.37
C ASP A 59 5.89 7.50 4.52
N HIS A 60 6.36 8.28 3.56
CA HIS A 60 7.53 7.96 2.75
C HIS A 60 8.79 7.84 3.59
N PHE A 61 9.00 8.76 4.53
CA PHE A 61 10.10 8.71 5.48
C PHE A 61 10.05 7.44 6.32
N ALA A 62 8.90 7.14 6.92
CA ALA A 62 8.70 5.93 7.72
C ALA A 62 8.98 4.65 6.93
N ALA A 63 8.46 4.56 5.70
CA ALA A 63 8.70 3.43 4.81
C ALA A 63 10.19 3.30 4.44
N ALA A 64 10.88 4.41 4.17
CA ALA A 64 12.30 4.41 3.84
C ALA A 64 13.18 4.04 5.06
N LEU A 65 12.81 4.49 6.25
CA LEU A 65 13.52 4.18 7.49
C LEU A 65 13.38 2.70 7.88
N LEU A 66 12.16 2.15 7.81
CA LEU A 66 11.88 0.77 8.22
C LEU A 66 12.26 -0.27 7.16
N MET A 67 12.20 0.11 5.88
CA MET A 67 12.51 -0.71 4.72
C MET A 67 13.47 0.04 3.78
N PRO A 68 14.72 0.25 4.22
CA PRO A 68 15.72 0.96 3.41
C PRO A 68 15.94 0.26 2.07
N ARG A 69 15.98 1.03 0.99
CA ARG A 69 16.08 0.51 -0.38
C ARG A 69 17.25 -0.46 -0.55
N PHE A 70 18.42 -0.09 -0.04
CA PHE A 70 19.66 -0.88 -0.18
C PHE A 70 19.63 -2.23 0.56
N LEU A 71 18.71 -2.44 1.51
CA LEU A 71 18.45 -3.72 2.19
C LEU A 71 17.25 -4.44 1.57
N PHE A 72 16.22 -3.68 1.19
CA PHE A 72 14.97 -4.23 0.74
C PHE A 72 15.07 -4.85 -0.66
N GLU A 73 15.73 -4.16 -1.61
CA GLU A 73 15.89 -4.67 -2.98
C GLU A 73 16.68 -6.00 -3.04
N PRO A 74 17.84 -6.17 -2.35
CA PRO A 74 18.51 -7.46 -2.34
C PRO A 74 17.69 -8.56 -1.68
N ALA A 75 16.97 -8.26 -0.59
CA ALA A 75 16.10 -9.21 0.08
C ALA A 75 14.94 -9.65 -0.84
N ALA A 76 14.35 -8.72 -1.59
CA ALA A 76 13.32 -9.02 -2.58
C ALA A 76 13.87 -9.84 -3.75
N ALA A 77 15.06 -9.50 -4.25
CA ALA A 77 15.72 -10.23 -5.34
C ALA A 77 15.99 -11.70 -4.97
N ALA A 78 16.33 -11.98 -3.72
CA ALA A 78 16.50 -13.34 -3.20
C ALA A 78 15.20 -14.17 -3.20
N LEU A 79 14.05 -13.52 -3.31
CA LEU A 79 12.72 -14.13 -3.37
C LEU A 79 12.13 -14.15 -4.78
N ASN A 80 12.92 -13.79 -5.79
CA ASN A 80 12.46 -13.71 -7.18
C ASN A 80 11.81 -15.03 -7.63
N GLY A 81 10.74 -14.93 -8.43
CA GLY A 81 9.96 -16.08 -8.87
C GLY A 81 8.87 -16.54 -7.90
N ARG A 82 8.81 -16.03 -6.67
CA ARG A 82 7.71 -16.31 -5.75
C ARG A 82 6.47 -15.48 -6.10
N PRO A 83 5.26 -16.00 -5.79
CA PRO A 83 4.04 -15.18 -5.87
C PRO A 83 4.16 -13.90 -5.01
N PRO A 84 3.59 -12.77 -5.43
CA PRO A 84 3.84 -11.47 -4.79
C PRO A 84 3.41 -11.44 -3.31
N TRP A 85 2.34 -12.13 -2.92
CA TRP A 85 1.94 -12.20 -1.52
C TRP A 85 2.90 -13.03 -0.66
N ALA A 86 3.43 -14.13 -1.18
CA ALA A 86 4.44 -14.92 -0.47
C ALA A 86 5.76 -14.14 -0.30
N MET A 87 6.12 -13.33 -1.31
CA MET A 87 7.25 -12.40 -1.22
C MET A 87 6.97 -11.32 -0.16
N ALA A 88 5.80 -10.68 -0.20
CA ALA A 88 5.40 -9.66 0.77
C ALA A 88 5.40 -10.17 2.21
N GLU A 89 4.91 -11.40 2.45
CA GLU A 89 4.94 -12.04 3.77
C GLU A 89 6.37 -12.26 4.29
N SER A 90 7.24 -12.79 3.43
CA SER A 90 8.65 -13.02 3.79
C SER A 90 9.36 -11.71 4.13
N LEU A 91 9.17 -10.67 3.32
CA LEU A 91 9.75 -9.34 3.55
C LEU A 91 9.15 -8.66 4.78
N ALA A 92 7.82 -8.77 4.99
CA ALA A 92 7.17 -8.22 6.17
C ALA A 92 7.71 -8.82 7.47
N GLY A 93 7.97 -10.14 7.48
CA GLY A 93 8.63 -10.82 8.59
C GLY A 93 10.06 -10.34 8.82
N GLN A 94 10.84 -10.25 7.74
CA GLN A 94 12.25 -9.83 7.82
C GLN A 94 12.40 -8.38 8.32
N PHE A 95 11.59 -7.45 7.81
CA PHE A 95 11.64 -6.04 8.16
C PHE A 95 10.77 -5.67 9.37
N GLN A 96 9.99 -6.62 9.90
CA GLN A 96 9.04 -6.42 11.00
C GLN A 96 8.07 -5.27 10.72
N THR A 97 7.48 -5.28 9.53
CA THR A 97 6.51 -4.30 9.05
C THR A 97 5.16 -4.96 8.79
N SER A 98 4.10 -4.16 8.63
CA SER A 98 2.80 -4.71 8.24
C SER A 98 2.83 -5.20 6.79
N LEU A 99 2.01 -6.22 6.48
CA LEU A 99 1.89 -6.75 5.12
C LEU A 99 1.51 -5.65 4.11
N LEU A 100 0.59 -4.75 4.49
CA LEU A 100 0.19 -3.64 3.62
C LEU A 100 1.35 -2.66 3.37
N ALA A 101 2.07 -2.24 4.42
CA ALA A 101 3.22 -1.34 4.26
C ALA A 101 4.30 -1.97 3.37
N THR A 102 4.54 -3.27 3.54
CA THR A 102 5.49 -4.04 2.71
C THR A 102 5.02 -4.11 1.25
N ALA A 103 3.75 -4.41 1.00
CA ALA A 103 3.18 -4.45 -0.35
C ALA A 103 3.28 -3.07 -1.04
N LEU A 104 2.99 -1.99 -0.32
CA LEU A 104 3.16 -0.63 -0.82
C LEU A 104 4.64 -0.32 -1.13
N ARG A 105 5.57 -0.79 -0.29
CA ARG A 105 7.00 -0.61 -0.54
C ARG A 105 7.46 -1.38 -1.78
N MET A 106 6.94 -2.59 -2.01
CA MET A 106 7.21 -3.36 -3.23
C MET A 106 6.78 -2.62 -4.50
N ILE A 107 5.61 -1.98 -4.46
CA ILE A 107 5.12 -1.12 -5.56
C ILE A 107 6.01 0.11 -5.73
N ALA A 108 6.29 0.84 -4.65
CA ALA A 108 7.06 2.08 -4.70
C ALA A 108 8.50 1.88 -5.21
N LEU A 109 9.10 0.71 -4.96
CA LEU A 109 10.44 0.33 -5.41
C LEU A 109 10.44 -0.49 -6.70
N ASP A 110 9.28 -0.65 -7.35
CA ASP A 110 9.15 -1.41 -8.60
C ASP A 110 9.57 -2.89 -8.51
N ILE A 111 9.51 -3.46 -7.30
CA ILE A 111 9.74 -4.90 -7.08
C ILE A 111 8.62 -5.73 -7.76
N TRP A 112 7.42 -5.18 -7.79
CA TRP A 112 6.30 -5.66 -8.59
C TRP A 112 5.89 -4.58 -9.57
N SER A 113 6.20 -4.76 -10.85
CA SER A 113 5.83 -3.82 -11.93
C SER A 113 4.36 -4.00 -12.30
N GLY A 114 3.50 -3.27 -11.63
CA GLY A 114 2.05 -3.33 -11.79
C GLY A 114 1.34 -2.40 -10.82
N TRP A 115 0.21 -2.84 -10.34
CA TRP A 115 -0.65 -2.09 -9.44
C TRP A 115 -0.93 -2.88 -8.15
N LEU A 116 -1.08 -2.17 -7.05
CA LEU A 116 -1.72 -2.67 -5.83
C LEU A 116 -3.05 -1.96 -5.68
N VAL A 117 -4.13 -2.72 -5.74
CA VAL A 117 -5.51 -2.19 -5.66
C VAL A 117 -6.18 -2.73 -4.40
N CYS A 118 -6.85 -1.84 -3.66
CA CYS A 118 -7.68 -2.23 -2.53
C CYS A 118 -9.14 -1.97 -2.87
N HIS A 119 -9.95 -3.03 -2.86
CA HIS A 119 -11.39 -2.95 -2.98
C HIS A 119 -12.08 -3.20 -1.64
N THR A 120 -13.20 -2.51 -1.44
CA THR A 120 -14.14 -2.72 -0.34
C THR A 120 -15.53 -2.96 -0.94
N ARG A 121 -16.46 -3.45 -0.14
CA ARG A 121 -17.82 -3.72 -0.63
C ARG A 121 -18.56 -2.47 -1.12
N THR A 122 -18.36 -1.34 -0.48
CA THR A 122 -19.15 -0.11 -0.70
C THR A 122 -18.32 1.14 -0.96
N GLY A 123 -17.01 1.06 -0.75
CA GLY A 123 -16.11 2.22 -0.88
C GLY A 123 -15.49 2.35 -2.26
N ARG A 124 -14.97 3.54 -2.56
CA ARG A 124 -14.09 3.71 -3.72
C ARG A 124 -12.79 2.95 -3.51
N PRO A 125 -12.30 2.22 -4.51
CA PRO A 125 -10.99 1.59 -4.42
C PRO A 125 -9.88 2.64 -4.32
N PHE A 126 -8.83 2.31 -3.59
CA PHE A 126 -7.58 3.02 -3.76
C PHE A 126 -6.57 2.14 -4.50
N ALA A 127 -5.72 2.76 -5.28
CA ALA A 127 -4.75 2.06 -6.11
C ALA A 127 -3.42 2.79 -6.10
N PHE A 128 -2.37 2.01 -6.07
CA PHE A 128 -0.98 2.46 -6.18
C PHE A 128 -0.37 1.80 -7.40
N LYS A 129 0.27 2.62 -8.25
CA LYS A 129 0.93 2.20 -9.47
C LYS A 129 2.45 2.17 -9.25
N ALA A 130 3.10 1.11 -9.69
CA ALA A 130 4.55 1.05 -9.74
C ALA A 130 5.11 2.07 -10.76
N PRO A 131 6.32 2.63 -10.54
CA PRO A 131 6.90 3.62 -11.44
C PRO A 131 6.97 3.20 -12.90
N THR A 132 7.31 1.94 -13.17
CA THR A 132 7.43 1.40 -14.54
C THR A 132 6.13 0.83 -15.09
N ALA A 133 5.08 0.69 -14.27
CA ALA A 133 3.81 0.18 -14.76
C ALA A 133 3.15 1.16 -15.74
N GLU A 134 2.60 0.62 -16.80
CA GLU A 134 1.88 1.40 -17.82
C GLU A 134 0.71 2.17 -17.20
N ASP A 135 0.46 3.37 -17.68
CA ASP A 135 -0.69 4.15 -17.26
C ASP A 135 -1.94 3.76 -18.06
N LEU A 136 -2.70 2.85 -17.48
CA LEU A 136 -3.96 2.34 -18.06
C LEU A 136 -5.20 3.03 -17.48
N GLY A 137 -5.02 4.16 -16.82
CA GLY A 137 -6.08 4.86 -16.10
C GLY A 137 -6.32 4.26 -14.71
N ARG A 138 -7.46 4.60 -14.12
CA ARG A 138 -7.82 4.10 -12.78
C ARG A 138 -8.52 2.74 -12.86
N PRO A 139 -8.27 1.84 -11.91
CA PRO A 139 -9.07 0.63 -11.76
C PRO A 139 -10.56 0.96 -11.59
N PRO A 140 -11.47 0.08 -12.03
CA PRO A 140 -12.92 0.31 -11.91
C PRO A 140 -13.35 0.41 -10.44
N ILE A 141 -14.39 1.20 -10.19
CA ILE A 141 -14.97 1.33 -8.84
C ILE A 141 -15.64 0.02 -8.44
N ALA A 142 -16.39 -0.59 -9.35
CA ALA A 142 -16.99 -1.89 -9.14
C ALA A 142 -16.00 -2.99 -9.47
N VAL A 143 -15.87 -3.96 -8.56
CA VAL A 143 -15.03 -5.14 -8.79
C VAL A 143 -15.67 -6.02 -9.84
N ASP A 144 -14.92 -6.43 -10.85
CA ASP A 144 -15.40 -7.37 -11.88
C ASP A 144 -15.68 -8.74 -11.26
N TYR A 145 -16.83 -9.33 -11.58
CA TYR A 145 -17.27 -10.62 -11.02
C TYR A 145 -16.32 -11.79 -11.38
N ARG A 146 -15.50 -11.65 -12.40
CA ARG A 146 -14.49 -12.65 -12.81
C ARG A 146 -13.26 -12.64 -11.91
N SER A 147 -13.05 -11.57 -11.13
CA SER A 147 -11.84 -11.40 -10.33
C SER A 147 -11.91 -12.14 -9.00
N GLY A 148 -10.76 -12.55 -8.47
CA GLY A 148 -10.65 -13.10 -7.12
C GLY A 148 -10.96 -12.05 -6.03
N ALA A 149 -10.77 -10.77 -6.35
CA ALA A 149 -11.17 -9.68 -5.47
C ALA A 149 -12.68 -9.64 -5.26
N PHE A 150 -13.48 -9.98 -6.30
CA PHE A 150 -14.93 -10.09 -6.18
C PHE A 150 -15.33 -11.20 -5.20
N ASP A 151 -14.75 -12.38 -5.33
CA ASP A 151 -15.06 -13.50 -4.44
C ASP A 151 -14.73 -13.16 -2.99
N ILE A 152 -13.64 -12.44 -2.75
CA ILE A 152 -13.27 -12.01 -1.41
C ILE A 152 -14.29 -11.00 -0.87
N VAL A 153 -14.59 -9.96 -1.62
CA VAL A 153 -15.40 -8.83 -1.15
C VAL A 153 -16.88 -9.19 -1.05
N HIS A 154 -17.40 -10.01 -2.00
CA HIS A 154 -18.83 -10.28 -2.14
C HIS A 154 -19.24 -11.71 -1.74
N ALA A 155 -18.35 -12.70 -1.90
CA ALA A 155 -18.62 -14.09 -1.57
C ALA A 155 -17.91 -14.57 -0.29
N GLY A 156 -17.12 -13.71 0.37
CA GLY A 156 -16.44 -14.03 1.63
C GLY A 156 -15.29 -15.03 1.48
N ALA A 157 -14.73 -15.16 0.29
CA ALA A 157 -13.56 -16.01 0.08
C ALA A 157 -12.36 -15.52 0.90
N THR A 158 -11.57 -16.45 1.39
CA THR A 158 -10.40 -16.20 2.23
C THR A 158 -9.11 -16.66 1.56
N GLY A 159 -7.96 -16.24 2.12
CA GLY A 159 -6.65 -16.61 1.60
C GLY A 159 -6.21 -15.79 0.39
N VAL A 160 -5.46 -16.42 -0.51
CA VAL A 160 -4.93 -15.80 -1.73
C VAL A 160 -5.52 -16.49 -2.95
N LEU A 161 -6.13 -15.70 -3.83
CA LEU A 161 -6.69 -16.15 -5.10
C LEU A 161 -5.87 -15.56 -6.25
N SER A 162 -5.32 -16.43 -7.11
CA SER A 162 -4.55 -16.01 -8.28
C SER A 162 -5.30 -16.38 -9.54
N ARG A 163 -5.45 -15.42 -10.47
CA ARG A 163 -6.20 -15.61 -11.73
C ARG A 163 -5.52 -14.90 -12.89
N GLN A 164 -5.82 -15.40 -14.07
CA GLN A 164 -5.58 -14.71 -15.34
C GLN A 164 -6.94 -14.38 -15.95
N LEU A 165 -7.13 -13.12 -16.30
CA LEU A 165 -8.39 -12.57 -16.80
C LEU A 165 -8.13 -11.76 -18.06
N ALA A 166 -9.18 -11.46 -18.83
CA ALA A 166 -9.10 -10.39 -19.80
C ALA A 166 -8.79 -9.06 -19.09
N GLY A 167 -7.91 -8.26 -19.67
CA GLY A 167 -7.41 -7.04 -19.02
C GLY A 167 -8.47 -6.00 -18.73
N ASP A 168 -9.59 -6.03 -19.48
CA ASP A 168 -10.75 -5.16 -19.29
C ASP A 168 -11.43 -5.33 -17.92
N ALA A 169 -11.24 -6.48 -17.27
CA ALA A 169 -11.70 -6.68 -15.89
C ALA A 169 -11.05 -5.69 -14.90
N TRP A 170 -9.86 -5.19 -15.24
CA TRP A 170 -9.10 -4.28 -14.39
C TRP A 170 -8.92 -2.88 -14.96
N PHE A 171 -8.79 -2.77 -16.29
CA PHE A 171 -8.55 -1.48 -16.95
C PHE A 171 -9.24 -1.42 -18.30
N ALA A 172 -10.09 -0.41 -18.50
CA ALA A 172 -10.87 -0.25 -19.72
C ALA A 172 -10.02 -0.20 -21.00
N GLY A 173 -8.76 0.26 -20.90
CA GLY A 173 -7.82 0.29 -22.04
C GLY A 173 -7.12 -1.03 -22.36
N ALA A 174 -7.37 -2.10 -21.60
CA ALA A 174 -6.61 -3.37 -21.71
C ALA A 174 -7.42 -4.54 -22.31
N GLN A 175 -8.45 -4.29 -23.15
CA GLN A 175 -9.41 -5.31 -23.63
C GLN A 175 -8.77 -6.49 -24.38
N ARG A 176 -7.62 -6.28 -25.03
CA ARG A 176 -6.91 -7.30 -25.82
C ARG A 176 -5.71 -7.91 -25.11
N ARG A 177 -5.58 -7.64 -23.82
CA ARG A 177 -4.43 -8.05 -23.00
C ARG A 177 -4.91 -8.96 -21.86
N ILE A 178 -3.97 -9.57 -21.19
CA ILE A 178 -4.24 -10.44 -20.03
C ILE A 178 -3.86 -9.71 -18.76
N ALA A 179 -4.77 -9.69 -17.80
CA ALA A 179 -4.48 -9.30 -16.44
C ALA A 179 -4.06 -10.54 -15.63
N ILE A 180 -2.93 -10.45 -14.97
CA ILE A 180 -2.50 -11.42 -13.96
C ILE A 180 -2.73 -10.80 -12.60
N GLU A 181 -3.63 -11.41 -11.83
CA GLU A 181 -4.00 -10.92 -10.49
C GLU A 181 -3.65 -11.91 -9.39
N HIS A 182 -3.33 -11.36 -8.24
CA HIS A 182 -3.15 -12.08 -6.99
C HIS A 182 -3.90 -11.34 -5.89
N SER A 183 -5.13 -11.74 -5.64
CA SER A 183 -6.03 -11.12 -4.67
C SER A 183 -5.90 -11.79 -3.31
N ARG A 184 -5.90 -11.00 -2.25
CA ARG A 184 -5.79 -11.46 -0.87
C ARG A 184 -6.86 -10.81 0.00
N ALA A 185 -7.51 -11.60 0.84
CA ALA A 185 -8.40 -11.09 1.86
C ALA A 185 -7.63 -10.24 2.89
N TYR A 186 -8.13 -9.06 3.18
CA TYR A 186 -7.58 -8.10 4.14
C TYR A 186 -8.71 -7.61 5.05
N PRO A 187 -8.71 -7.99 6.33
CA PRO A 187 -9.80 -7.66 7.25
C PRO A 187 -10.05 -6.15 7.38
N PRO A 188 -11.30 -5.75 7.69
CA PRO A 188 -12.46 -6.64 7.94
C PRO A 188 -13.17 -7.16 6.69
N ASP A 189 -13.15 -6.45 5.54
CA ASP A 189 -14.00 -6.73 4.37
C ASP A 189 -13.38 -6.22 3.07
N ARG A 190 -12.07 -6.31 2.96
CA ARG A 190 -11.28 -5.76 1.85
C ARG A 190 -10.60 -6.88 1.07
N ALA A 191 -10.39 -6.60 -0.21
CA ALA A 191 -9.45 -7.34 -1.04
C ALA A 191 -8.28 -6.45 -1.41
N LEU A 192 -7.06 -6.90 -1.14
CA LEU A 192 -5.84 -6.32 -1.68
C LEU A 192 -5.39 -7.17 -2.87
N THR A 193 -5.18 -6.53 -4.01
CA THR A 193 -4.82 -7.24 -5.24
C THR A 193 -3.58 -6.64 -5.88
N PHE A 194 -2.56 -7.46 -6.03
CA PHE A 194 -1.50 -7.20 -7.00
C PHE A 194 -2.01 -7.55 -8.39
N VAL A 195 -1.99 -6.60 -9.32
CA VAL A 195 -2.39 -6.82 -10.70
C VAL A 195 -1.38 -6.22 -11.66
N ARG A 196 -1.04 -6.97 -12.71
CA ARG A 196 -0.26 -6.48 -13.86
C ARG A 196 -0.93 -6.89 -15.16
N ILE A 197 -0.71 -6.10 -16.17
CA ILE A 197 -1.16 -6.38 -17.53
C ILE A 197 0.02 -6.92 -18.34
N ALA A 198 -0.18 -8.09 -18.96
CA ALA A 198 0.80 -8.78 -19.81
C ALA A 198 0.44 -8.59 -21.27
#